data_ef6e3e6ddc78ac76b78b4b4644ca9f3c
#
_entry.id   ef6e3e6ddc78ac76b78b4b4644ca9f3c
#
_cell.length_a   1.000
_cell.length_b   1.000
_cell.length_c   1.000
_cell.angle_alpha   90.00
_cell.angle_beta   90.00
_cell.angle_gamma   90.00
#
_symmetry.space_group_name_H-M   'P 1'
#
loop_
_entity.id
_entity.type
_entity.pdbx_description
1 polymer ?
#
loop_
_entity_poly.entity_id
_entity_poly.type
_entity_poly.pdbx_seq_one_letter_code
_entity_poly.pdbx_strand_id
1 'polypeptide(L)'
;MTSNNRYKLENNSDLETINSFKILISNIKALKDKTWGCPWQKIQSHISLIPFLYEESNEFIDAIYEKNADNICEELGDLLLQVMLHAEIGYEEKEFALYDVIKLSLIHI
;
A
#
# COMPACT_ATOMS: atom_id res chain seq x y z
N MET A 1 17.79 7.68 -11.37
CA MET A 1 16.43 7.57 -11.88
C MET A 1 16.18 8.64 -12.93
N THR A 2 15.52 8.28 -13.96
CA THR A 2 15.17 9.23 -14.98
C THR A 2 13.99 10.11 -14.56
N SER A 3 14.06 11.37 -14.94
CA SER A 3 12.94 12.29 -14.77
C SER A 3 12.07 12.37 -16.04
N ASN A 4 12.32 11.48 -16.99
CA ASN A 4 11.60 11.50 -18.24
C ASN A 4 10.13 11.14 -18.02
N ASN A 5 9.25 12.13 -18.09
CA ASN A 5 7.81 11.97 -17.93
C ASN A 5 7.17 11.80 -19.30
N ARG A 6 7.40 10.63 -19.90
CA ARG A 6 6.80 10.27 -21.17
C ARG A 6 5.28 10.24 -21.08
N TYR A 7 4.75 9.91 -19.90
CA TYR A 7 3.32 9.83 -19.64
C TYR A 7 2.90 10.93 -18.68
N LYS A 8 2.01 11.79 -19.14
CA LYS A 8 1.49 12.89 -18.32
C LYS A 8 0.21 12.44 -17.63
N LEU A 9 0.08 12.78 -16.35
CA LEU A 9 -1.08 12.42 -15.55
C LEU A 9 -2.17 13.48 -15.68
N GLU A 10 -2.79 13.57 -16.85
CA GLU A 10 -3.75 14.63 -17.17
C GLU A 10 -5.19 14.14 -17.37
N ASN A 11 -5.40 12.84 -17.59
CA ASN A 11 -6.75 12.34 -17.81
C ASN A 11 -7.50 12.10 -16.51
N ASN A 12 -8.83 11.98 -16.58
CA ASN A 12 -9.67 11.80 -15.40
C ASN A 12 -9.34 10.54 -14.62
N SER A 13 -9.00 9.45 -15.30
CA SER A 13 -8.64 8.19 -14.64
C SER A 13 -7.39 8.35 -13.77
N ASP A 14 -6.37 9.05 -14.27
CA ASP A 14 -5.15 9.32 -13.52
C ASP A 14 -5.42 10.21 -12.32
N LEU A 15 -6.26 11.22 -12.47
CA LEU A 15 -6.63 12.13 -11.38
C LEU A 15 -7.44 11.39 -10.31
N GLU A 16 -8.33 10.50 -10.70
CA GLU A 16 -9.07 9.65 -9.75
C GLU A 16 -8.13 8.75 -8.98
N THR A 17 -7.13 8.19 -9.65
CA THR A 17 -6.11 7.35 -8.99
C THR A 17 -5.35 8.14 -7.93
N ILE A 18 -4.90 9.34 -8.28
CA ILE A 18 -4.17 10.20 -7.36
C ILE A 18 -5.04 10.55 -6.14
N ASN A 19 -6.29 10.94 -6.38
CA ASN A 19 -7.21 11.28 -5.31
C ASN A 19 -7.50 10.08 -4.41
N SER A 20 -7.73 8.91 -5.00
CA SER A 20 -7.96 7.67 -4.26
C SER A 20 -6.76 7.30 -3.39
N PHE A 21 -5.54 7.51 -3.90
CA PHE A 21 -4.34 7.25 -3.14
C PHE A 21 -4.22 8.17 -1.92
N LYS A 22 -4.58 9.44 -2.08
CA LYS A 22 -4.62 10.38 -0.94
C LYS A 22 -5.59 9.90 0.14
N ILE A 23 -6.76 9.42 -0.26
CA ILE A 23 -7.75 8.88 0.67
C ILE A 23 -7.20 7.64 1.39
N LEU A 24 -6.54 6.75 0.64
CA LEU A 24 -5.93 5.56 1.23
C LEU A 24 -4.89 5.93 2.30
N ILE A 25 -4.01 6.87 1.99
CA ILE A 25 -3.00 7.36 2.95
C ILE A 25 -3.68 7.87 4.21
N SER A 26 -4.70 8.69 4.05
CA SER A 26 -5.44 9.26 5.17
C SER A 26 -6.10 8.17 6.02
N ASN A 27 -6.71 7.18 5.38
CA ASN A 27 -7.39 6.08 6.07
C ASN A 27 -6.40 5.20 6.84
N ILE A 28 -5.22 4.95 6.29
CA ILE A 28 -4.18 4.18 6.98
C ILE A 28 -3.74 4.90 8.25
N LYS A 29 -3.50 6.21 8.16
CA LYS A 29 -3.13 7.00 9.34
C LYS A 29 -4.22 6.98 10.39
N ALA A 30 -5.47 7.07 9.98
CA ALA A 30 -6.61 7.02 10.90
C ALA A 30 -6.71 5.65 11.59
N LEU A 31 -6.54 4.56 10.85
CA LEU A 31 -6.59 3.21 11.41
C LEU A 31 -5.53 2.99 12.49
N LYS A 32 -4.36 3.55 12.31
CA LYS A 32 -3.23 3.36 13.22
C LYS A 32 -3.09 4.46 14.26
N ASP A 33 -3.99 5.42 14.29
CA ASP A 33 -3.97 6.48 15.29
C ASP A 33 -4.05 5.88 16.70
N LYS A 34 -3.15 6.29 17.59
CA LYS A 34 -3.02 5.68 18.91
C LYS A 34 -4.22 5.95 19.82
N THR A 35 -4.92 7.04 19.59
CA THR A 35 -6.07 7.43 20.40
C THR A 35 -7.39 6.94 19.82
N TRP A 36 -7.62 7.16 18.52
CA TRP A 36 -8.89 6.93 17.88
C TRP A 36 -8.87 5.79 16.85
N GLY A 37 -7.72 5.17 16.64
CA GLY A 37 -7.56 4.16 15.63
C GLY A 37 -8.22 2.84 15.98
N CYS A 38 -8.21 1.94 15.00
CA CYS A 38 -8.69 0.58 15.16
C CYS A 38 -7.85 -0.15 16.21
N PRO A 39 -8.46 -0.70 17.28
CA PRO A 39 -7.71 -1.37 18.35
C PRO A 39 -6.76 -2.46 17.85
N TRP A 40 -7.15 -3.17 16.81
CA TRP A 40 -6.33 -4.23 16.23
C TRP A 40 -5.17 -3.67 15.41
N GLN A 41 -5.45 -2.66 14.57
CA GLN A 41 -4.44 -2.10 13.67
C GLN A 41 -3.37 -1.30 14.42
N LYS A 42 -3.76 -0.55 15.42
CA LYS A 42 -2.81 0.34 16.10
C LYS A 42 -1.75 -0.38 16.92
N ILE A 43 -1.92 -1.68 17.18
CA ILE A 43 -0.94 -2.47 17.91
C ILE A 43 -0.08 -3.36 17.00
N GLN A 44 -0.34 -3.37 15.70
CA GLN A 44 0.41 -4.23 14.79
C GLN A 44 1.84 -3.72 14.59
N SER A 45 2.74 -4.66 14.35
CA SER A 45 4.16 -4.40 14.05
C SER A 45 4.51 -5.05 12.72
N HIS A 46 5.71 -4.79 12.22
CA HIS A 46 6.20 -5.50 11.03
C HIS A 46 6.12 -7.01 11.23
N ILE A 47 6.55 -7.49 12.38
CA ILE A 47 6.57 -8.93 12.68
C ILE A 47 5.17 -9.50 12.79
N SER A 48 4.26 -8.81 13.48
CA SER A 48 2.90 -9.33 13.66
C SER A 48 2.12 -9.43 12.36
N LEU A 49 2.48 -8.64 11.35
CA LEU A 49 1.83 -8.66 10.05
C LEU A 49 2.41 -9.68 9.07
N ILE A 50 3.53 -10.34 9.40
CA ILE A 50 4.15 -11.32 8.50
C ILE A 50 3.18 -12.42 8.04
N PRO A 51 2.40 -13.06 8.92
CA PRO A 51 1.46 -14.08 8.46
C PRO A 51 0.44 -13.56 7.44
N PHE A 52 -0.02 -12.34 7.61
CA PHE A 52 -0.97 -11.72 6.69
C PHE A 52 -0.32 -11.42 5.34
N LEU A 53 0.94 -11.02 5.34
CA LEU A 53 1.68 -10.79 4.10
C LEU A 53 1.81 -12.07 3.28
N TYR A 54 2.13 -13.18 3.93
CA TYR A 54 2.17 -14.48 3.27
C TYR A 54 0.81 -14.86 2.69
N GLU A 55 -0.24 -14.71 3.49
CA GLU A 55 -1.60 -15.04 3.08
C GLU A 55 -2.03 -14.22 1.86
N GLU A 56 -1.85 -12.89 1.93
CA GLU A 56 -2.26 -12.01 0.84
C GLU A 56 -1.44 -12.25 -0.43
N SER A 57 -0.14 -12.54 -0.30
CA SER A 57 0.69 -12.87 -1.44
C SER A 57 0.24 -14.16 -2.12
N ASN A 58 -0.10 -15.18 -1.34
CA ASN A 58 -0.57 -16.45 -1.87
C ASN A 58 -1.93 -16.29 -2.55
N GLU A 59 -2.84 -15.52 -1.99
CA GLU A 59 -4.13 -15.24 -2.58
C GLU A 59 -4.00 -14.53 -3.93
N PHE A 60 -3.07 -13.59 -4.01
CA PHE A 60 -2.80 -12.89 -5.26
C PHE A 60 -2.24 -13.84 -6.33
N ILE A 61 -1.31 -14.69 -5.95
CA ILE A 61 -0.74 -15.70 -6.85
C ILE A 61 -1.83 -16.64 -7.38
N ASP A 62 -2.70 -17.11 -6.48
CA ASP A 62 -3.82 -17.98 -6.87
C ASP A 62 -4.76 -17.26 -7.83
N ALA A 63 -5.06 -16.01 -7.58
CA ALA A 63 -5.91 -15.21 -8.46
C ALA A 63 -5.31 -15.09 -9.87
N ILE A 64 -3.99 -14.93 -9.98
CA ILE A 64 -3.30 -14.90 -11.28
C ILE A 64 -3.50 -16.21 -12.03
N TYR A 65 -3.31 -17.35 -11.35
CA TYR A 65 -3.50 -18.67 -11.98
C TYR A 65 -4.95 -18.92 -12.38
N GLU A 66 -5.90 -18.42 -11.63
CA GLU A 66 -7.32 -18.53 -11.95
C GLU A 66 -7.74 -17.64 -13.12
N LYS A 67 -6.91 -16.66 -13.50
CA LYS A 67 -7.15 -15.75 -14.62
C LYS A 67 -8.45 -14.95 -14.51
N ASN A 68 -8.86 -14.65 -13.29
CA ASN A 68 -10.05 -13.84 -13.03
C ASN A 68 -9.61 -12.41 -12.72
N ALA A 69 -9.90 -11.48 -13.63
CA ALA A 69 -9.45 -10.09 -13.51
C ALA A 69 -9.97 -9.40 -12.24
N ASP A 70 -11.21 -9.66 -11.84
CA ASP A 70 -11.79 -9.06 -10.65
C ASP A 70 -11.08 -9.52 -9.40
N ASN A 71 -10.76 -10.82 -9.31
CA ASN A 71 -10.03 -11.37 -8.17
C ASN A 71 -8.59 -10.86 -8.14
N ILE A 72 -7.93 -10.77 -9.29
CA ILE A 72 -6.58 -10.20 -9.39
C ILE A 72 -6.58 -8.77 -8.84
N CYS A 73 -7.55 -7.96 -9.26
CA CYS A 73 -7.69 -6.59 -8.80
C CYS A 73 -7.88 -6.51 -7.28
N GLU A 74 -8.78 -7.33 -6.75
CA GLU A 74 -9.08 -7.37 -5.32
C GLU A 74 -7.86 -7.77 -4.49
N GLU A 75 -7.19 -8.86 -4.87
CA GLU A 75 -6.04 -9.36 -4.13
C GLU A 75 -4.83 -8.42 -4.26
N LEU A 76 -4.70 -7.75 -5.39
CA LEU A 76 -3.66 -6.73 -5.55
C LEU A 76 -3.91 -5.56 -4.61
N GLY A 77 -5.17 -5.18 -4.41
CA GLY A 77 -5.54 -4.17 -3.42
C GLY A 77 -5.18 -4.59 -2.00
N ASP A 78 -5.39 -5.85 -1.65
CA ASP A 78 -5.03 -6.37 -0.34
C ASP A 78 -3.52 -6.36 -0.11
N LEU A 79 -2.72 -6.64 -1.15
CA LEU A 79 -1.26 -6.50 -1.09
C LEU A 79 -0.84 -5.05 -0.90
N LEU A 80 -1.47 -4.13 -1.62
CA LEU A 80 -1.18 -2.70 -1.47
C LEU A 80 -1.47 -2.26 -0.04
N LEU A 81 -2.55 -2.75 0.56
CA LEU A 81 -2.88 -2.45 1.95
C LEU A 81 -1.75 -2.88 2.88
N GLN A 82 -1.16 -4.06 2.67
CA GLN A 82 -0.03 -4.53 3.48
C GLN A 82 1.17 -3.59 3.35
N VAL A 83 1.48 -3.16 2.14
CA VAL A 83 2.56 -2.19 1.92
C VAL A 83 2.31 -0.89 2.70
N MET A 84 1.10 -0.38 2.62
CA MET A 84 0.73 0.87 3.27
C MET A 84 0.79 0.77 4.80
N LEU A 85 0.36 -0.36 5.35
CA LEU A 85 0.42 -0.61 6.79
C LEU A 85 1.86 -0.65 7.28
N HIS A 86 2.74 -1.35 6.57
CA HIS A 86 4.16 -1.40 6.92
C HIS A 86 4.83 -0.03 6.80
N ALA A 87 4.46 0.75 5.79
CA ALA A 87 4.99 2.10 5.64
C ALA A 87 4.60 2.99 6.83
N GLU A 88 3.37 2.87 7.31
CA GLU A 88 2.93 3.64 8.47
C GLU A 88 3.62 3.18 9.76
N ILE A 89 3.86 1.88 9.91
CA ILE A 89 4.64 1.35 11.04
C ILE A 89 6.04 1.96 11.03
N GLY A 90 6.70 1.97 9.87
CA GLY A 90 8.02 2.59 9.74
C GLY A 90 8.01 4.07 10.14
N TYR A 91 6.96 4.79 9.77
CA TYR A 91 6.81 6.18 10.16
C TYR A 91 6.64 6.34 11.69
N GLU A 92 5.79 5.50 12.28
CA GLU A 92 5.58 5.52 13.74
C GLU A 92 6.86 5.24 14.51
N GLU A 93 7.69 4.34 14.01
CA GLU A 93 8.97 3.97 14.61
C GLU A 93 10.09 4.95 14.28
N LYS A 94 9.80 6.00 13.51
CA LYS A 94 10.76 7.04 13.10
C LYS A 94 11.92 6.49 12.27
N GLU A 95 11.66 5.43 11.50
CA GLU A 95 12.68 4.81 10.65
C GLU A 95 12.63 5.31 9.21
N PHE A 96 11.42 5.42 8.65
CA PHE A 96 11.19 5.92 7.29
C PHE A 96 9.74 6.31 7.12
N ALA A 97 9.43 7.01 6.04
CA ALA A 97 8.07 7.39 5.68
C ALA A 97 7.68 6.74 4.35
N LEU A 98 6.39 6.77 4.01
CA LEU A 98 5.92 6.28 2.72
C LEU A 98 6.66 6.95 1.56
N TYR A 99 6.98 8.22 1.69
CA TYR A 99 7.77 8.95 0.69
C TYR A 99 9.08 8.24 0.37
N ASP A 100 9.78 7.74 1.39
CA ASP A 100 11.04 7.04 1.22
C ASP A 100 10.85 5.70 0.49
N VAL A 101 9.78 4.99 0.81
CA VAL A 101 9.44 3.73 0.14
C VAL A 101 9.21 3.97 -1.36
N ILE A 102 8.43 4.99 -1.69
CA ILE A 102 8.14 5.36 -3.07
C ILE A 102 9.41 5.77 -3.81
N LYS A 103 10.23 6.59 -3.15
CA LYS A 103 11.49 7.08 -3.73
C LYS A 103 12.42 5.93 -4.10
N LEU A 104 12.57 4.95 -3.22
CA LEU A 104 13.41 3.80 -3.49
C LEU A 104 12.86 2.94 -4.63
N SER A 105 11.54 2.80 -4.70
CA SER A 105 10.89 2.10 -5.81
C SER A 105 11.23 2.77 -7.15
N LEU A 106 11.19 4.11 -7.20
CA LEU A 106 11.54 4.86 -8.41
C LEU A 106 12.99 4.64 -8.83
N ILE A 107 13.89 4.56 -7.86
CA ILE A 107 15.31 4.35 -8.13
C ILE A 107 15.56 2.98 -8.78
N HIS A 108 14.77 1.97 -8.42
CA HIS A 108 14.95 0.60 -8.91
C HIS A 108 14.28 0.34 -10.26
N ILE A 109 13.56 1.30 -10.80
CA ILE A 109 13.01 1.16 -12.15
C ILE A 109 14.12 1.30 -13.19
#